data_bd659930983117efd9d30348fc833451
#
_entry.id   bd659930983117efd9d30348fc833451
#
_cell.length_a   1.000
_cell.length_b   1.000
_cell.length_c   1.000
_cell.angle_alpha   90.00
_cell.angle_beta   90.00
_cell.angle_gamma   90.00
#
_symmetry.space_group_name_H-M   'P 1'
#
loop_
_entity.id
_entity.type
_entity.pdbx_description
1 polymer ?
#
loop_
_entity_poly.entity_id
_entity_poly.type
_entity_poly.pdbx_seq_one_letter_code
_entity_poly.pdbx_strand_id
1 'polypeptide(L)' 'MKKVLVSLPEGIFSLVHGLKGTLGESDSEVVRTMVISFLSEKGYLSKKETQ' A
#
# COMPACT_ATOMS: atom_id res chain seq x y z
N MET A 1 2.55 -9.31 12.05
CA MET A 1 1.76 -8.35 11.26
C MET A 1 0.54 -9.03 10.71
N LYS A 2 -0.59 -8.36 10.80
CA LYS A 2 -1.83 -8.94 10.29
C LYS A 2 -1.90 -8.79 8.78
N LYS A 3 -2.55 -9.73 8.14
CA LYS A 3 -2.67 -9.74 6.70
C LYS A 3 -4.10 -9.50 6.27
N VAL A 4 -4.26 -8.88 5.13
CA VAL A 4 -5.56 -8.60 4.56
C VAL A 4 -5.54 -9.03 3.10
N LEU A 5 -6.57 -9.76 2.69
CA LEU A 5 -6.73 -10.11 1.28
C LEU A 5 -7.58 -9.04 0.63
N VAL A 6 -7.06 -8.49 -0.46
CA VAL A 6 -7.74 -7.42 -1.17
C VAL A 6 -7.90 -7.82 -2.63
N SER A 7 -9.13 -7.68 -3.12
CA SER A 7 -9.41 -7.90 -4.55
C SER A 7 -9.43 -6.56 -5.24
N LEU A 8 -8.74 -6.44 -6.35
CA LEU A 8 -8.66 -5.20 -7.09
C LEU A 8 -9.22 -5.40 -8.50
N PRO A 9 -9.90 -4.40 -9.04
CA PRO A 9 -10.26 -4.42 -10.45
C PRO A 9 -9.00 -4.56 -11.30
N GLU A 10 -9.15 -5.18 -12.46
CA GLU A 10 -8.00 -5.49 -13.29
C GLU A 10 -7.17 -4.26 -13.64
N GLY A 11 -7.83 -3.17 -13.99
CA GLY A 11 -7.11 -1.96 -14.34
C GLY A 11 -6.31 -1.39 -13.18
N ILE A 12 -6.89 -1.44 -11.99
CA ILE A 12 -6.19 -0.98 -10.79
C ILE A 12 -5.04 -1.92 -10.47
N PHE A 13 -5.26 -3.21 -10.63
CA PHE A 13 -4.20 -4.17 -10.37
C PHE A 13 -3.00 -3.95 -11.29
N SER A 14 -3.27 -3.62 -12.55
CA SER A 14 -2.18 -3.35 -13.49
C SER A 14 -1.35 -2.16 -13.06
N LEU A 15 -2.00 -1.12 -12.56
CA LEU A 15 -1.29 0.05 -12.06
C LEU A 15 -0.42 -0.30 -10.85
N VAL A 16 -0.98 -1.08 -9.93
CA VAL A 16 -0.22 -1.50 -8.74
C VAL A 16 0.99 -2.33 -9.17
N HIS A 17 0.77 -3.25 -10.09
CA HIS A 17 1.84 -4.12 -10.55
C HIS A 17 2.95 -3.30 -11.21
N GLY A 18 2.58 -2.26 -11.95
CA GLY A 18 3.56 -1.41 -12.62
C GLY A 18 4.38 -0.57 -11.67
N LEU A 19 3.96 -0.45 -10.41
CA LEU A 19 4.70 0.32 -9.41
C LEU A 19 5.67 -0.53 -8.61
N LYS A 20 5.77 -1.81 -8.92
CA LYS A 20 6.78 -2.65 -8.28
C LYS A 20 8.15 -2.12 -8.64
N GLY A 21 9.01 -2.11 -7.64
CA GLY A 21 10.33 -1.55 -7.84
C GLY A 21 10.42 -0.07 -7.54
N THR A 22 9.27 0.60 -7.50
CA THR A 22 9.23 2.02 -7.16
C THR A 22 8.72 2.22 -5.75
N LEU A 23 7.54 1.66 -5.44
CA LEU A 23 6.95 1.79 -4.12
C LEU A 23 7.17 0.56 -3.26
N GLY A 24 7.57 -0.55 -3.85
CA GLY A 24 7.82 -1.78 -3.13
C GLY A 24 8.34 -2.82 -4.08
N GLU A 25 8.86 -3.93 -3.54
CA GLU A 25 9.43 -4.98 -4.36
C GLU A 25 8.43 -6.08 -4.67
N SER A 26 7.25 -6.01 -4.09
CA SER A 26 6.19 -6.96 -4.39
C SER A 26 4.87 -6.21 -4.44
N ASP A 27 3.86 -6.84 -5.04
CA ASP A 27 2.54 -6.21 -5.10
C ASP A 27 2.02 -5.90 -3.71
N SER A 28 2.25 -6.80 -2.77
CA SER A 28 1.80 -6.59 -1.39
C SER A 28 2.46 -5.37 -0.78
N GLU A 29 3.76 -5.20 -1.02
CA GLU A 29 4.46 -4.04 -0.48
C GLU A 29 4.01 -2.75 -1.12
N VAL A 30 3.71 -2.78 -2.41
CA VAL A 30 3.20 -1.59 -3.09
C VAL A 30 1.88 -1.18 -2.46
N VAL A 31 0.97 -2.13 -2.27
CA VAL A 31 -0.32 -1.83 -1.67
C VAL A 31 -0.14 -1.31 -0.25
N ARG A 32 0.73 -1.96 0.52
CA ARG A 32 0.97 -1.52 1.89
C ARG A 32 1.50 -0.10 1.94
N THR A 33 2.43 0.21 1.05
CA THR A 33 2.98 1.56 0.99
C THR A 33 1.90 2.58 0.66
N MET A 34 1.02 2.24 -0.28
CA MET A 34 -0.06 3.13 -0.63
C MET A 34 -1.00 3.38 0.53
N VAL A 35 -1.35 2.32 1.27
CA VAL A 35 -2.25 2.45 2.41
C VAL A 35 -1.62 3.34 3.47
N ILE A 36 -0.36 3.07 3.80
CA ILE A 36 0.32 3.85 4.82
C ILE A 36 0.44 5.31 4.40
N SER A 37 0.77 5.54 3.13
CA SER A 37 0.89 6.89 2.61
C SER A 37 -0.44 7.64 2.70
N PHE A 38 -1.53 6.98 2.34
CA PHE A 38 -2.84 7.60 2.39
C PHE A 38 -3.20 7.98 3.82
N LEU A 39 -3.01 7.05 4.74
CA LEU A 39 -3.36 7.29 6.14
C LEU A 39 -2.49 8.39 6.73
N SER A 40 -1.22 8.40 6.36
CA SER A 40 -0.30 9.42 6.85
C SER A 40 -0.71 10.80 6.32
N GLU A 41 -1.07 10.86 5.05
CA GLU A 41 -1.45 12.12 4.42
C GLU A 41 -2.73 12.67 5.03
N LYS A 42 -3.64 11.78 5.41
CA LYS A 42 -4.90 12.20 6.02
C LYS A 42 -4.80 12.44 7.52
N GLY A 43 -3.62 12.17 8.09
CA GLY A 43 -3.43 12.41 9.51
C GLY A 43 -4.00 11.34 10.41
N TYR A 44 -4.28 10.17 9.88
CA TYR A 44 -4.83 9.09 10.69
C TYR A 44 -3.78 8.35 11.50
N LEU A 45 -2.51 8.48 11.12
CA LEU A 45 -1.45 7.77 11.80
C LEU A 45 -0.81 8.66 12.85
N SER A 46 -0.53 8.09 14.00
CA SER A 46 0.26 8.76 15.01
C SER A 46 1.72 8.31 14.84
N LYS A 47 2.62 8.96 15.54
CA LYS A 47 4.02 8.60 15.47
C LYS A 47 4.27 7.18 15.91
N LYS A 48 3.46 6.68 16.83
CA LYS A 48 3.64 5.33 17.33
C LYS A 48 3.34 4.27 16.28
N GLU A 49 2.54 4.61 15.31
CA GLU A 49 2.06 3.65 14.33
C GLU A 49 2.82 3.71 13.03
N THR A 50 3.66 4.67 12.85
CA THR A 50 4.42 4.82 11.62
C THR A 50 5.80 4.22 11.77
N GLN A 51 5.82 2.98 11.97
CA GLN A 51 7.08 2.26 12.17
C GLN A 51 7.76 1.94 10.88
#